data_935ef68d376daea157f4ffbe6637ddc4
#
_entry.id   935ef68d376daea157f4ffbe6637ddc4
#
_cell.length_a   1.000
_cell.length_b   1.000
_cell.length_c   1.000
_cell.angle_alpha   90.00
_cell.angle_beta   90.00
_cell.angle_gamma   90.00
#
_symmetry.space_group_name_H-M   'P 1'
#
loop_
_entity.id
_entity.type
_entity.pdbx_description
1 polymer ?
#
loop_
_entity_poly.entity_id
_entity_poly.type
_entity_poly.pdbx_seq_one_letter_code
_entity_poly.pdbx_strand_id
1 'polypeptide(L)'
;CLVGSEMCIRDRESIAQAITTVVGWIIRFAPLGIMGLVADSIATNGIEALIGYFQLLVLLLGSMIFVALVVNPLLSFVYLRRNPYPLVFKCLRESAIYAFFTRSSAANIPVNLDLAKRLKLNPDMYSVSIPLGATINMGGAAITITIMTLAAARTLGIVVDIPTAILLSVIATIGACGASGVAGGSLLLIPLACSLFGISNDIAMQVVGVGFIIGVLQDSTETALNSSTD
;
A
#
# COMPACT_ATOMS: atom_id res chain seq x y z
N CYS A 1 27.93 30.28 -3.22
CA CYS A 1 26.56 29.77 -2.88
C CYS A 1 26.33 28.29 -3.11
N LEU A 2 27.21 27.56 -3.84
CA LEU A 2 27.05 26.10 -4.10
C LEU A 2 27.45 25.22 -2.89
N VAL A 3 28.42 25.64 -2.09
CA VAL A 3 28.91 24.88 -0.92
C VAL A 3 27.83 24.74 0.18
N GLY A 4 26.96 25.73 0.35
CA GLY A 4 25.87 25.67 1.32
C GLY A 4 24.75 24.70 0.92
N SER A 5 24.48 24.57 -0.38
CA SER A 5 23.44 23.64 -0.86
C SER A 5 23.89 22.18 -0.80
N GLU A 6 25.16 21.88 -1.09
CA GLU A 6 25.70 20.52 -0.97
C GLU A 6 25.78 20.06 0.49
N MET A 7 26.10 20.96 1.42
CA MET A 7 26.10 20.67 2.85
C MET A 7 24.70 20.37 3.36
N CYS A 8 23.68 21.15 2.95
CA CYS A 8 22.28 20.88 3.30
C CYS A 8 21.74 19.57 2.70
N ILE A 9 22.17 19.19 1.50
CA ILE A 9 21.77 17.93 0.87
C ILE A 9 22.38 16.78 1.65
N ARG A 10 23.67 16.85 1.98
CA ARG A 10 24.40 15.84 2.73
C ARG A 10 23.87 15.65 4.14
N ASP A 11 23.49 16.73 4.81
CA ASP A 11 22.86 16.66 6.15
C ASP A 11 21.48 15.98 6.08
N ARG A 12 20.68 16.29 5.05
CA ARG A 12 19.38 15.61 4.82
C ARG A 12 19.56 14.12 4.55
N GLU A 13 20.54 13.75 3.73
CA GLU A 13 20.85 12.34 3.46
C GLU A 13 21.30 11.60 4.73
N SER A 14 22.13 12.23 5.54
CA SER A 14 22.61 11.66 6.81
C SER A 14 21.43 11.46 7.80
N ILE A 15 20.52 12.41 7.91
CA ILE A 15 19.32 12.30 8.76
C ILE A 15 18.40 11.19 8.21
N ALA A 16 18.15 11.16 6.91
CA ALA A 16 17.33 10.14 6.28
C ALA A 16 17.92 8.74 6.52
N GLN A 17 19.23 8.59 6.41
CA GLN A 17 19.93 7.33 6.63
C GLN A 17 19.88 6.90 8.10
N ALA A 18 20.00 7.84 9.05
CA ALA A 18 19.83 7.57 10.47
C ALA A 18 18.41 7.10 10.80
N ILE A 19 17.38 7.79 10.28
CA ILE A 19 15.98 7.42 10.45
C ILE A 19 15.74 6.02 9.86
N THR A 20 16.21 5.75 8.65
CA THR A 20 16.06 4.44 8.00
C THR A 20 16.71 3.33 8.82
N THR A 21 17.85 3.59 9.44
CA THR A 21 18.54 2.64 10.31
C THR A 21 17.72 2.34 11.57
N VAL A 22 17.18 3.37 12.21
CA VAL A 22 16.31 3.22 13.39
C VAL A 22 15.04 2.45 13.03
N VAL A 23 14.39 2.80 11.93
CA VAL A 23 13.22 2.07 11.42
C VAL A 23 13.56 0.61 11.14
N GLY A 24 14.72 0.35 10.54
CA GLY A 24 15.21 -1.02 10.31
C GLY A 24 15.39 -1.82 11.60
N TRP A 25 15.82 -1.19 12.70
CA TRP A 25 15.89 -1.84 14.01
C TRP A 25 14.51 -2.17 14.56
N ILE A 26 13.57 -1.23 14.48
CA ILE A 26 12.17 -1.44 14.94
C ILE A 26 11.54 -2.59 14.15
N ILE A 27 11.73 -2.64 12.83
CA ILE A 27 11.20 -3.71 11.98
C ILE A 27 11.75 -5.09 12.38
N ARG A 28 12.98 -5.18 12.88
CA ARG A 28 13.53 -6.46 13.38
C ARG A 28 12.78 -7.00 14.59
N PHE A 29 12.11 -6.16 15.37
CA PHE A 29 11.25 -6.57 16.49
C PHE A 29 9.80 -6.86 16.06
N ALA A 30 9.42 -6.55 14.82
CA ALA A 30 8.07 -6.79 14.30
C ALA A 30 7.58 -8.24 14.49
N PRO A 31 8.39 -9.31 14.29
CA PRO A 31 7.93 -10.67 14.52
C PRO A 31 7.47 -10.91 15.96
N LEU A 32 8.15 -10.33 16.95
CA LEU A 32 7.75 -10.45 18.36
C LEU A 32 6.47 -9.68 18.64
N GLY A 33 6.34 -8.48 18.08
CA GLY A 33 5.12 -7.67 18.17
C GLY A 33 3.92 -8.37 17.54
N ILE A 34 4.08 -8.92 16.34
CA ILE A 34 3.03 -9.67 15.63
C ILE A 34 2.66 -10.94 16.42
N MET A 35 3.63 -11.64 16.95
CA MET A 35 3.35 -12.82 17.80
C MET A 35 2.54 -12.45 19.05
N GLY A 36 2.87 -11.32 19.69
CA GLY A 36 2.11 -10.78 20.81
C GLY A 36 0.67 -10.43 20.42
N LEU A 37 0.48 -9.72 19.30
CA LEU A 37 -0.84 -9.36 18.79
C LEU A 37 -1.69 -10.58 18.42
N VAL A 38 -1.10 -11.60 17.80
CA VAL A 38 -1.80 -12.85 17.47
C VAL A 38 -2.19 -13.58 18.74
N ALA A 39 -1.28 -13.70 19.72
CA ALA A 39 -1.55 -14.35 20.99
C ALA A 39 -2.67 -13.63 21.77
N ASP A 40 -2.62 -12.31 21.86
CA ASP A 40 -3.66 -11.51 22.49
C ASP A 40 -5.01 -11.65 21.78
N SER A 41 -5.01 -11.59 20.43
CA SER A 41 -6.22 -11.77 19.62
C SER A 41 -6.86 -13.14 19.81
N ILE A 42 -6.07 -14.21 19.88
CA ILE A 42 -6.58 -15.57 20.15
C ILE A 42 -7.09 -15.69 21.58
N ALA A 43 -6.38 -15.11 22.54
CA ALA A 43 -6.76 -15.15 23.95
C ALA A 43 -8.08 -14.42 24.23
N THR A 44 -8.30 -13.28 23.55
CA THR A 44 -9.48 -12.44 23.76
C THR A 44 -10.68 -12.81 22.89
N ASN A 45 -10.45 -13.17 21.63
CA ASN A 45 -11.51 -13.37 20.62
C ASN A 45 -11.63 -14.83 20.15
N GLY A 46 -10.78 -15.74 20.64
CA GLY A 46 -10.76 -17.13 20.24
C GLY A 46 -10.22 -17.38 18.82
N ILE A 47 -10.19 -18.66 18.44
CA ILE A 47 -9.70 -19.09 17.10
C ILE A 47 -10.61 -18.58 15.97
N GLU A 48 -11.88 -18.30 16.26
CA GLU A 48 -12.83 -17.78 15.26
C GLU A 48 -12.39 -16.42 14.68
N ALA A 49 -11.66 -15.61 15.46
CA ALA A 49 -11.10 -14.36 14.97
C ALA A 49 -10.13 -14.57 13.78
N LEU A 50 -9.37 -15.66 13.79
CA LEU A 50 -8.44 -15.99 12.69
C LEU A 50 -9.17 -16.28 11.38
N ILE A 51 -10.37 -16.88 11.46
CA ILE A 51 -11.22 -17.13 10.29
C ILE A 51 -11.68 -15.79 9.71
N GLY A 52 -12.08 -14.85 10.56
CA GLY A 52 -12.42 -13.48 10.13
C GLY A 52 -11.25 -12.74 9.46
N TYR A 53 -10.05 -12.87 10.02
CA TYR A 53 -8.84 -12.28 9.43
C TYR A 53 -8.49 -12.90 8.07
N PHE A 54 -8.66 -14.23 7.94
CA PHE A 54 -8.48 -14.92 6.66
C PHE A 54 -9.49 -14.44 5.61
N GLN A 55 -10.77 -14.31 5.99
CA GLN A 55 -11.80 -13.76 5.09
C GLN A 55 -11.48 -12.34 4.64
N LEU A 56 -11.02 -11.49 5.58
CA LEU A 56 -10.59 -10.13 5.28
C LEU A 56 -9.40 -10.11 4.34
N LEU A 57 -8.40 -10.98 4.56
CA LEU A 57 -7.24 -11.12 3.69
C LEU A 57 -7.65 -11.53 2.27
N VAL A 58 -8.52 -12.54 2.14
CA VAL A 58 -9.03 -13.00 0.83
C VAL A 58 -9.77 -11.87 0.11
N LEU A 59 -10.55 -11.07 0.82
CA LEU A 59 -11.25 -9.93 0.24
C LEU A 59 -10.26 -8.86 -0.25
N LEU A 60 -9.25 -8.53 0.55
CA LEU A 60 -8.19 -7.57 0.19
C LEU A 60 -7.41 -8.03 -1.05
N LEU A 61 -6.87 -9.24 -1.00
CA LEU A 61 -6.11 -9.82 -2.12
C LEU A 61 -6.96 -9.95 -3.38
N GLY A 62 -8.21 -10.43 -3.23
CA GLY A 62 -9.15 -10.57 -4.32
C GLY A 62 -9.46 -9.23 -5.00
N SER A 63 -9.67 -8.18 -4.22
CA SER A 63 -9.90 -6.82 -4.73
C SER A 63 -8.68 -6.28 -5.46
N MET A 64 -7.48 -6.46 -4.91
CA MET A 64 -6.23 -6.02 -5.55
C MET A 64 -5.96 -6.77 -6.86
N ILE A 65 -6.17 -8.09 -6.87
CA ILE A 65 -6.02 -8.92 -8.06
C ILE A 65 -7.06 -8.52 -9.12
N PHE A 66 -8.30 -8.24 -8.72
CA PHE A 66 -9.34 -7.76 -9.61
C PHE A 66 -8.95 -6.43 -10.26
N VAL A 67 -8.43 -5.48 -9.48
CA VAL A 67 -7.95 -4.21 -10.03
C VAL A 67 -6.77 -4.44 -10.98
N ALA A 68 -5.80 -5.28 -10.62
CA ALA A 68 -4.64 -5.58 -11.46
C ALA A 68 -5.00 -6.24 -12.79
N LEU A 69 -5.97 -7.17 -12.80
CA LEU A 69 -6.27 -8.00 -13.97
C LEU A 69 -7.49 -7.55 -14.77
N VAL A 70 -8.35 -6.70 -14.20
CA VAL A 70 -9.57 -6.24 -14.85
C VAL A 70 -9.57 -4.73 -15.02
N VAL A 71 -9.45 -3.97 -13.92
CA VAL A 71 -9.60 -2.52 -13.96
C VAL A 71 -8.43 -1.86 -14.71
N ASN A 72 -7.19 -2.17 -14.34
CA ASN A 72 -6.01 -1.58 -14.98
C ASN A 72 -5.89 -1.97 -16.48
N PRO A 73 -6.12 -3.25 -16.89
CA PRO A 73 -6.22 -3.58 -18.31
C PRO A 73 -7.33 -2.85 -19.03
N LEU A 74 -8.50 -2.68 -18.40
CA LEU A 74 -9.62 -1.95 -19.00
C LEU A 74 -9.27 -0.48 -19.24
N LEU A 75 -8.68 0.19 -18.28
CA LEU A 75 -8.18 1.56 -18.42
C LEU A 75 -7.11 1.64 -19.53
N SER A 76 -6.15 0.72 -19.53
CA SER A 76 -5.12 0.65 -20.57
C SER A 76 -5.71 0.42 -21.96
N PHE A 77 -6.76 -0.41 -22.08
CA PHE A 77 -7.46 -0.63 -23.33
C PHE A 77 -8.14 0.63 -23.87
N VAL A 78 -8.76 1.43 -22.99
CA VAL A 78 -9.43 2.69 -23.37
C VAL A 78 -8.41 3.66 -24.00
N TYR A 79 -7.21 3.75 -23.43
CA TYR A 79 -6.16 4.66 -23.92
C TYR A 79 -5.42 4.10 -25.13
N LEU A 80 -4.99 2.84 -25.09
CA LEU A 80 -4.15 2.24 -26.13
C LEU A 80 -4.97 1.74 -27.32
N ARG A 81 -6.27 1.46 -27.14
CA ARG A 81 -7.17 0.83 -28.13
C ARG A 81 -6.58 -0.44 -28.77
N ARG A 82 -5.78 -1.14 -28.00
CA ARG A 82 -5.14 -2.42 -28.36
C ARG A 82 -5.27 -3.37 -27.19
N ASN A 83 -5.02 -4.67 -27.43
CA ASN A 83 -4.99 -5.64 -26.34
C ASN A 83 -3.93 -5.24 -25.29
N PRO A 84 -4.34 -4.90 -24.04
CA PRO A 84 -3.43 -4.42 -23.00
C PRO A 84 -2.69 -5.56 -22.28
N TYR A 85 -3.21 -6.79 -22.34
CA TYR A 85 -2.70 -7.90 -21.55
C TYR A 85 -1.22 -8.23 -21.75
N PRO A 86 -0.63 -8.17 -22.96
CA PRO A 86 0.80 -8.40 -23.14
C PRO A 86 1.65 -7.40 -22.34
N LEU A 87 1.21 -6.13 -22.28
CA LEU A 87 1.89 -5.10 -21.49
C LEU A 87 1.69 -5.36 -19.99
N VAL A 88 0.44 -5.57 -19.57
CA VAL A 88 0.09 -5.82 -18.15
C VAL A 88 0.85 -7.02 -17.60
N PHE A 89 0.87 -8.16 -18.30
CA PHE A 89 1.62 -9.32 -17.84
C PHE A 89 3.12 -9.09 -17.81
N LYS A 90 3.66 -8.25 -18.71
CA LYS A 90 5.07 -7.87 -18.66
C LYS A 90 5.38 -7.04 -17.42
N CYS A 91 4.56 -6.03 -17.10
CA CYS A 91 4.70 -5.22 -15.89
C CYS A 91 4.55 -6.08 -14.62
N LEU A 92 3.55 -6.97 -14.57
CA LEU A 92 3.36 -7.88 -13.44
C LEU A 92 4.57 -8.80 -13.24
N ARG A 93 5.10 -9.37 -14.32
CA ARG A 93 6.24 -10.29 -14.23
C ARG A 93 7.53 -9.59 -13.81
N GLU A 94 7.79 -8.40 -14.30
CA GLU A 94 9.09 -7.73 -14.13
C GLU A 94 9.10 -6.77 -12.93
N SER A 95 8.00 -6.07 -12.70
CA SER A 95 7.87 -5.08 -11.62
C SER A 95 7.16 -5.66 -10.39
N ALA A 96 5.94 -6.23 -10.55
CA ALA A 96 5.14 -6.67 -9.42
C ALA A 96 5.83 -7.75 -8.59
N ILE A 97 6.50 -8.72 -9.23
CA ILE A 97 7.20 -9.79 -8.50
C ILE A 97 8.31 -9.20 -7.60
N TYR A 98 9.10 -8.28 -8.12
CA TYR A 98 10.15 -7.64 -7.33
C TYR A 98 9.55 -6.80 -6.20
N ALA A 99 8.53 -5.99 -6.49
CA ALA A 99 7.83 -5.17 -5.52
C ALA A 99 7.15 -6.01 -4.42
N PHE A 100 6.60 -7.17 -4.75
CA PHE A 100 5.99 -8.11 -3.81
C PHE A 100 6.97 -8.56 -2.73
N PHE A 101 8.20 -8.90 -3.11
CA PHE A 101 9.20 -9.38 -2.14
C PHE A 101 9.87 -8.25 -1.37
N THR A 102 10.08 -7.09 -2.00
CA THR A 102 10.72 -5.93 -1.34
C THR A 102 9.77 -5.14 -0.47
N ARG A 103 8.46 -5.17 -0.77
CA ARG A 103 7.41 -4.37 -0.11
C ARG A 103 7.77 -2.88 -0.05
N SER A 104 8.44 -2.39 -1.09
CA SER A 104 8.87 -1.00 -1.19
C SER A 104 8.77 -0.51 -2.62
N SER A 105 7.83 0.39 -2.89
CA SER A 105 7.70 1.05 -4.19
C SER A 105 8.96 1.87 -4.52
N ALA A 106 9.58 2.48 -3.51
CA ALA A 106 10.82 3.23 -3.69
C ALA A 106 11.98 2.33 -4.16
N ALA A 107 12.12 1.12 -3.59
CA ALA A 107 13.12 0.15 -4.02
C ALA A 107 12.87 -0.39 -5.43
N ASN A 108 11.63 -0.30 -5.92
CA ASN A 108 11.23 -0.75 -7.24
C ASN A 108 11.47 0.29 -8.36
N ILE A 109 11.76 1.54 -8.03
CA ILE A 109 12.01 2.61 -9.01
C ILE A 109 13.06 2.19 -10.06
N PRO A 110 14.25 1.68 -9.70
CA PRO A 110 15.24 1.26 -10.70
C PRO A 110 14.74 0.17 -11.64
N VAL A 111 13.93 -0.75 -11.15
CA VAL A 111 13.33 -1.85 -11.94
C VAL A 111 12.37 -1.29 -12.97
N ASN A 112 11.49 -0.36 -12.57
CA ASN A 112 10.53 0.28 -13.46
C ASN A 112 11.21 1.18 -14.48
N LEU A 113 12.27 1.90 -14.11
CA LEU A 113 13.07 2.70 -15.05
C LEU A 113 13.72 1.83 -16.12
N ASP A 114 14.30 0.67 -15.73
CA ASP A 114 14.88 -0.27 -16.71
C ASP A 114 13.81 -0.90 -17.60
N LEU A 115 12.64 -1.24 -17.04
CA LEU A 115 11.50 -1.74 -17.81
C LEU A 115 11.02 -0.71 -18.84
N ALA A 116 10.87 0.56 -18.44
CA ALA A 116 10.46 1.65 -19.33
C ALA A 116 11.48 1.86 -20.47
N LYS A 117 12.78 1.77 -20.17
CA LYS A 117 13.86 1.82 -21.16
C LYS A 117 13.75 0.67 -22.16
N ARG A 118 13.50 -0.56 -21.70
CA ARG A 118 13.30 -1.73 -22.57
C ARG A 118 12.01 -1.65 -23.41
N LEU A 119 11.01 -0.94 -22.92
CA LEU A 119 9.79 -0.61 -23.64
C LEU A 119 9.97 0.52 -24.64
N LYS A 120 11.17 1.13 -24.70
CA LYS A 120 11.54 2.26 -25.57
C LYS A 120 10.62 3.48 -25.35
N LEU A 121 10.22 3.74 -24.13
CA LEU A 121 9.49 4.95 -23.77
C LEU A 121 10.43 6.16 -23.81
N ASN A 122 9.82 7.36 -23.83
CA ASN A 122 10.60 8.61 -23.84
C ASN A 122 11.33 8.80 -22.48
N PRO A 123 12.68 8.94 -22.46
CA PRO A 123 13.46 9.10 -21.24
C PRO A 123 13.05 10.31 -20.40
N ASP A 124 12.70 11.43 -21.01
CA ASP A 124 12.29 12.65 -20.32
C ASP A 124 10.97 12.46 -19.56
N MET A 125 10.11 11.57 -20.07
CA MET A 125 8.84 11.24 -19.42
C MET A 125 9.02 10.27 -18.25
N TYR A 126 9.63 9.11 -18.49
CA TYR A 126 9.68 8.07 -17.45
C TYR A 126 10.66 8.41 -16.32
N SER A 127 11.68 9.24 -16.56
CA SER A 127 12.60 9.69 -15.50
C SER A 127 11.91 10.52 -14.42
N VAL A 128 10.78 11.15 -14.74
CA VAL A 128 9.96 11.93 -13.81
C VAL A 128 8.75 11.12 -13.35
N SER A 129 8.02 10.49 -14.30
CA SER A 129 6.75 9.82 -13.96
C SER A 129 6.92 8.61 -13.04
N ILE A 130 7.97 7.79 -13.23
CA ILE A 130 8.18 6.60 -12.40
C ILE A 130 8.54 6.95 -10.95
N PRO A 131 9.52 7.83 -10.64
CA PRO A 131 9.76 8.26 -9.26
C PRO A 131 8.54 8.96 -8.62
N LEU A 132 7.78 9.73 -9.39
CA LEU A 132 6.55 10.34 -8.92
C LEU A 132 5.47 9.28 -8.67
N GLY A 133 5.28 8.33 -9.58
CA GLY A 133 4.35 7.21 -9.45
C GLY A 133 4.61 6.40 -8.19
N ALA A 134 5.86 6.06 -7.91
CA ALA A 134 6.27 5.33 -6.71
C ALA A 134 5.83 6.01 -5.39
N THR A 135 5.41 7.27 -5.42
CA THR A 135 4.90 8.00 -4.25
C THR A 135 3.39 8.27 -4.31
N ILE A 136 2.82 8.51 -5.49
CA ILE A 136 1.40 8.90 -5.62
C ILE A 136 0.51 7.81 -6.18
N ASN A 137 1.05 6.83 -6.91
CA ASN A 137 0.28 5.73 -7.48
C ASN A 137 0.07 4.61 -6.43
N MET A 138 -0.76 4.89 -5.45
CA MET A 138 -0.99 4.05 -4.27
C MET A 138 -2.41 3.44 -4.27
N GLY A 139 -2.83 2.91 -5.41
CA GLY A 139 -4.17 2.30 -5.57
C GLY A 139 -4.41 1.12 -4.62
N GLY A 140 -3.41 0.28 -4.39
CA GLY A 140 -3.48 -0.81 -3.42
C GLY A 140 -3.64 -0.31 -1.98
N ALA A 141 -2.93 0.77 -1.62
CA ALA A 141 -3.07 1.40 -0.31
C ALA A 141 -4.49 1.97 -0.10
N ALA A 142 -5.05 2.61 -1.12
CA ALA A 142 -6.43 3.11 -1.07
C ALA A 142 -7.44 1.96 -0.85
N ILE A 143 -7.25 0.81 -1.51
CA ILE A 143 -8.06 -0.40 -1.31
C ILE A 143 -7.93 -0.89 0.13
N THR A 144 -6.72 -0.98 0.67
CA THR A 144 -6.46 -1.41 2.04
C THR A 144 -7.17 -0.52 3.04
N ILE A 145 -6.97 0.80 2.96
CA ILE A 145 -7.59 1.78 3.87
C ILE A 145 -9.11 1.64 3.82
N THR A 146 -9.68 1.59 2.61
CA THR A 146 -11.14 1.52 2.42
C THR A 146 -11.72 0.23 2.99
N ILE A 147 -11.17 -0.93 2.62
CA ILE A 147 -11.71 -2.23 3.05
C ILE A 147 -11.55 -2.42 4.56
N MET A 148 -10.39 -2.07 5.14
CA MET A 148 -10.16 -2.21 6.57
C MET A 148 -11.11 -1.31 7.38
N THR A 149 -11.33 -0.08 6.93
CA THR A 149 -12.27 0.85 7.58
C THR A 149 -13.71 0.36 7.47
N LEU A 150 -14.14 -0.12 6.29
CA LEU A 150 -15.49 -0.68 6.10
C LEU A 150 -15.71 -1.96 6.91
N ALA A 151 -14.67 -2.81 7.04
CA ALA A 151 -14.74 -3.99 7.89
C ALA A 151 -14.91 -3.60 9.37
N ALA A 152 -14.21 -2.58 9.84
CA ALA A 152 -14.38 -2.04 11.19
C ALA A 152 -15.79 -1.48 11.40
N ALA A 153 -16.28 -0.65 10.49
CA ALA A 153 -17.64 -0.09 10.55
C ALA A 153 -18.69 -1.20 10.60
N ARG A 154 -18.55 -2.23 9.76
CA ARG A 154 -19.46 -3.38 9.74
C ARG A 154 -19.42 -4.17 11.06
N THR A 155 -18.25 -4.40 11.62
CA THR A 155 -18.09 -5.11 12.90
C THR A 155 -18.76 -4.36 14.06
N LEU A 156 -18.74 -3.02 14.00
CA LEU A 156 -19.40 -2.16 14.98
C LEU A 156 -20.91 -1.94 14.70
N GLY A 157 -21.46 -2.56 13.65
CA GLY A 157 -22.87 -2.39 13.28
C GLY A 157 -23.20 -1.02 12.69
N ILE A 158 -22.19 -0.25 12.27
CA ILE A 158 -22.39 1.06 11.63
C ILE A 158 -22.89 0.85 10.20
N VAL A 159 -24.05 1.40 9.90
CA VAL A 159 -24.61 1.36 8.54
C VAL A 159 -23.91 2.41 7.69
N VAL A 160 -23.26 1.96 6.64
CA VAL A 160 -22.55 2.83 5.69
C VAL A 160 -23.45 3.08 4.48
N ASP A 161 -23.83 4.33 4.27
CA ASP A 161 -24.54 4.77 3.08
C ASP A 161 -23.58 4.99 1.89
N ILE A 162 -24.12 4.99 0.67
CA ILE A 162 -23.33 5.12 -0.55
C ILE A 162 -22.54 6.44 -0.60
N PRO A 163 -23.10 7.61 -0.27
CA PRO A 163 -22.35 8.86 -0.23
C PRO A 163 -21.13 8.81 0.70
N THR A 164 -21.29 8.26 1.91
CA THR A 164 -20.18 8.12 2.87
C THR A 164 -19.13 7.12 2.39
N ALA A 165 -19.52 6.04 1.71
CA ALA A 165 -18.60 5.10 1.10
C ALA A 165 -17.77 5.75 -0.02
N ILE A 166 -18.39 6.61 -0.84
CA ILE A 166 -17.70 7.39 -1.87
C ILE A 166 -16.72 8.37 -1.22
N LEU A 167 -17.17 9.12 -0.20
CA LEU A 167 -16.32 10.05 0.55
C LEU A 167 -15.11 9.33 1.16
N LEU A 168 -15.31 8.17 1.78
CA LEU A 168 -14.23 7.32 2.29
C LEU A 168 -13.23 6.97 1.19
N SER A 169 -13.72 6.55 0.01
CA SER A 169 -12.85 6.17 -1.11
C SER A 169 -12.01 7.35 -1.61
N VAL A 170 -12.57 8.55 -1.65
CA VAL A 170 -11.85 9.78 -2.01
C VAL A 170 -10.77 10.10 -0.98
N ILE A 171 -11.12 10.08 0.32
CA ILE A 171 -10.16 10.37 1.40
C ILE A 171 -9.09 9.29 1.48
N ALA A 172 -9.45 8.01 1.31
CA ALA A 172 -8.48 6.92 1.25
C ALA A 172 -7.48 7.10 0.10
N THR A 173 -7.97 7.53 -1.08
CA THR A 173 -7.11 7.78 -2.24
C THR A 173 -6.15 8.95 -2.01
N ILE A 174 -6.66 10.09 -1.50
CA ILE A 174 -5.84 11.26 -1.17
C ILE A 174 -4.83 10.91 -0.06
N GLY A 175 -5.28 10.20 0.99
CA GLY A 175 -4.43 9.76 2.08
C GLY A 175 -3.35 8.81 1.60
N ALA A 176 -3.70 7.86 0.72
CA ALA A 176 -2.76 6.91 0.15
C ALA A 176 -1.60 7.59 -0.61
N CYS A 177 -1.87 8.69 -1.33
CA CYS A 177 -0.81 9.49 -1.97
C CYS A 177 0.17 10.12 -0.95
N GLY A 178 -0.24 10.26 0.30
CA GLY A 178 0.62 10.72 1.41
C GLY A 178 1.30 9.57 2.17
N ALA A 179 0.90 8.33 1.91
CA ALA A 179 1.58 7.17 2.47
C ALA A 179 2.98 7.08 1.87
N SER A 180 3.98 6.97 2.72
CA SER A 180 5.33 6.69 2.26
C SER A 180 5.37 5.29 1.64
N GLY A 181 6.09 5.11 0.52
CA GLY A 181 6.29 3.81 -0.15
C GLY A 181 7.12 2.82 0.68
N VAL A 182 6.85 2.74 1.97
CA VAL A 182 7.47 1.83 2.95
C VAL A 182 6.43 0.85 3.48
N ALA A 183 6.90 -0.32 3.90
CA ALA A 183 6.06 -1.40 4.39
C ALA A 183 5.11 -0.95 5.52
N GLY A 184 3.82 -1.25 5.37
CA GLY A 184 2.79 -0.95 6.36
C GLY A 184 2.34 0.51 6.42
N GLY A 185 2.78 1.38 5.50
CA GLY A 185 2.43 2.80 5.48
C GLY A 185 0.93 3.05 5.36
N SER A 186 0.22 2.27 4.59
CA SER A 186 -1.23 2.38 4.40
C SER A 186 -2.03 2.12 5.70
N LEU A 187 -1.55 1.20 6.55
CA LEU A 187 -2.22 0.85 7.81
C LEU A 187 -2.31 2.03 8.78
N LEU A 188 -1.31 2.91 8.76
CA LEU A 188 -1.26 4.08 9.64
C LEU A 188 -2.31 5.15 9.28
N LEU A 189 -2.93 5.06 8.11
CA LEU A 189 -3.99 5.94 7.66
C LEU A 189 -5.40 5.44 8.01
N ILE A 190 -5.52 4.20 8.50
CA ILE A 190 -6.80 3.62 8.91
C ILE A 190 -7.47 4.44 10.02
N PRO A 191 -6.78 4.93 11.09
CA PRO A 191 -7.40 5.76 12.10
C PRO A 191 -8.02 7.05 11.55
N LEU A 192 -7.37 7.68 10.58
CA LEU A 192 -7.92 8.84 9.88
C LEU A 192 -9.23 8.50 9.15
N ALA A 193 -9.24 7.37 8.42
CA ALA A 193 -10.43 6.91 7.73
C ALA A 193 -11.55 6.48 8.69
N CYS A 194 -11.21 5.84 9.80
CA CYS A 194 -12.14 5.44 10.85
C CYS A 194 -12.83 6.64 11.52
N SER A 195 -12.14 7.78 11.63
CA SER A 195 -12.70 8.99 12.22
C SER A 195 -13.92 9.53 11.45
N LEU A 196 -14.04 9.25 10.15
CA LEU A 196 -15.24 9.59 9.35
C LEU A 196 -16.52 8.93 9.85
N PHE A 197 -16.39 7.78 10.48
CA PHE A 197 -17.51 7.00 11.03
C PHE A 197 -17.66 7.20 12.54
N GLY A 198 -16.94 8.15 13.13
CA GLY A 198 -16.94 8.37 14.58
C GLY A 198 -16.34 7.20 15.38
N ILE A 199 -15.58 6.32 14.72
CA ILE A 199 -14.89 5.20 15.38
C ILE A 199 -13.75 5.77 16.22
N SER A 200 -13.72 5.37 17.52
CA SER A 200 -12.69 5.84 18.43
C SER A 200 -11.29 5.38 17.99
N ASN A 201 -10.27 6.18 18.35
CA ASN A 201 -8.91 5.88 17.97
C ASN A 201 -8.43 4.53 18.56
N ASP A 202 -8.89 4.16 19.75
CA ASP A 202 -8.51 2.88 20.37
C ASP A 202 -8.98 1.68 19.54
N ILE A 203 -10.20 1.75 19.02
CA ILE A 203 -10.73 0.71 18.13
C ILE A 203 -10.01 0.75 16.79
N ALA A 204 -9.77 1.93 16.23
CA ALA A 204 -9.03 2.08 14.99
C ALA A 204 -7.61 1.49 15.09
N MET A 205 -6.94 1.65 16.23
CA MET A 205 -5.63 1.03 16.48
C MET A 205 -5.70 -0.49 16.59
N GLN A 206 -6.80 -1.06 17.07
CA GLN A 206 -7.02 -2.51 17.02
C GLN A 206 -7.15 -2.99 15.56
N VAL A 207 -7.85 -2.24 14.71
CA VAL A 207 -7.93 -2.53 13.27
C VAL A 207 -6.56 -2.48 12.61
N VAL A 208 -5.73 -1.50 12.97
CA VAL A 208 -4.31 -1.46 12.55
C VAL A 208 -3.55 -2.70 13.00
N GLY A 209 -3.78 -3.15 14.24
CA GLY A 209 -3.20 -4.39 14.78
C GLY A 209 -3.57 -5.62 13.94
N VAL A 210 -4.84 -5.76 13.56
CA VAL A 210 -5.30 -6.80 12.62
C VAL A 210 -4.59 -6.67 11.27
N GLY A 211 -4.46 -5.45 10.76
CA GLY A 211 -3.70 -5.16 9.54
C GLY A 211 -2.25 -5.67 9.60
N PHE A 212 -1.56 -5.50 10.72
CA PHE A 212 -0.22 -6.05 10.90
C PHE A 212 -0.17 -7.58 10.96
N ILE A 213 -1.21 -8.24 11.51
CA ILE A 213 -1.30 -9.70 11.54
C ILE A 213 -1.35 -10.28 10.11
N ILE A 214 -2.17 -9.69 9.24
CA ILE A 214 -2.32 -10.12 7.84
C ILE A 214 -1.31 -9.44 6.90
N GLY A 215 -0.52 -8.51 7.43
CA GLY A 215 0.23 -7.48 6.69
C GLY A 215 1.29 -8.03 5.75
N VAL A 216 1.88 -9.20 6.01
CA VAL A 216 2.94 -9.71 5.12
C VAL A 216 2.41 -9.92 3.70
N LEU A 217 1.29 -10.62 3.54
CA LEU A 217 0.70 -10.89 2.22
C LEU A 217 -0.04 -9.67 1.67
N GLN A 218 -0.78 -8.95 2.53
CA GLN A 218 -1.53 -7.77 2.15
C GLN A 218 -0.60 -6.69 1.59
N ASP A 219 0.43 -6.30 2.32
CA ASP A 219 1.38 -5.24 1.96
C ASP A 219 2.25 -5.63 0.75
N SER A 220 2.64 -6.91 0.64
CA SER A 220 3.33 -7.43 -0.55
C SER A 220 2.47 -7.29 -1.82
N THR A 221 1.19 -7.65 -1.73
CA THR A 221 0.27 -7.56 -2.88
C THR A 221 -0.10 -6.11 -3.18
N GLU A 222 -0.29 -5.29 -2.16
CA GLU A 222 -0.48 -3.85 -2.25
C GLU A 222 0.66 -3.19 -3.03
N THR A 223 1.90 -3.43 -2.61
CA THR A 223 3.10 -2.86 -3.24
C THR A 223 3.28 -3.38 -4.66
N ALA A 224 2.99 -4.67 -4.90
CA ALA A 224 3.03 -5.24 -6.24
C ALA A 224 2.03 -4.57 -7.19
N LEU A 225 0.80 -4.30 -6.72
CA LEU A 225 -0.21 -3.58 -7.48
C LEU A 225 0.24 -2.14 -7.75
N ASN A 226 0.67 -1.39 -6.71
CA ASN A 226 1.09 -0.02 -6.84
C ASN A 226 2.22 0.12 -7.87
N SER A 227 3.31 -0.61 -7.67
CA SER A 227 4.52 -0.46 -8.49
C SER A 227 4.39 -1.02 -9.92
N SER A 228 3.51 -1.98 -10.16
CA SER A 228 3.30 -2.52 -11.52
C SER A 228 2.49 -1.60 -12.42
N THR A 229 1.92 -0.56 -11.86
CA THR A 229 1.07 0.42 -12.57
C THR A 229 1.71 1.81 -12.68
N ASP A 230 2.94 1.97 -12.16
CA ASP A 230 3.77 3.16 -12.37
C ASP A 230 4.21 3.27 -13.84
#